data_dd984915f20c220505bc85f5726b5dc9
#
_entry.id   dd984915f20c220505bc85f5726b5dc9
#
_cell.length_a   1.000
_cell.length_b   1.000
_cell.length_c   1.000
_cell.angle_alpha   90.00
_cell.angle_beta   90.00
_cell.angle_gamma   90.00
#
_symmetry.space_group_name_H-M   'P 1'
#
loop_
_entity.id
_entity.type
_entity.pdbx_description
1 polymer ?
#
loop_
_entity_poly.entity_id
_entity_poly.type
_entity_poly.pdbx_seq_one_letter_code
_entity_poly.pdbx_strand_id
1 'polypeptide(L)'
;MKTALIIVDMQQNLVDNGPWKADELIRRVKGLVDSARAAGAPVVFVADRRVKPDPGLLPSLQSSDTDTVVEKGYCDSFLETSLDAGLKAKGIDQLVVVGVQTDYCIDTTCRSGASHGYKVLLVGDAHSTFDHEHLAAEQIIAHHNRVLRNLPAGRGSVSVVDARDVKFA
;
A
#
# COMPACT_ATOMS: atom_id res chain seq x y z
N MET A 1 -13.34 2.69 14.21
CA MET A 1 -11.92 2.87 13.86
C MET A 1 -11.86 3.60 12.54
N LYS A 2 -11.20 4.75 12.46
CA LYS A 2 -11.16 5.52 11.21
C LYS A 2 -10.06 4.98 10.29
N THR A 3 -10.42 4.57 9.10
CA THR A 3 -9.56 3.81 8.18
C THR A 3 -9.18 4.65 6.96
N ALA A 4 -7.93 4.55 6.49
CA ALA A 4 -7.46 5.10 5.22
C ALA A 4 -6.92 3.99 4.32
N LEU A 5 -7.10 4.13 3.00
CA LEU A 5 -6.46 3.29 1.99
C LEU A 5 -5.13 3.93 1.58
N ILE A 6 -4.04 3.16 1.69
CA ILE A 6 -2.69 3.57 1.31
C ILE A 6 -2.25 2.74 0.11
N ILE A 7 -2.07 3.41 -1.02
CA ILE A 7 -1.72 2.80 -2.31
C ILE A 7 -0.26 3.12 -2.58
N VAL A 8 0.60 2.12 -2.48
CA VAL A 8 2.06 2.29 -2.54
C VAL A 8 2.56 1.99 -3.95
N ASP A 9 3.22 2.99 -4.54
CA ASP A 9 3.99 2.90 -5.78
C ASP A 9 3.25 2.30 -6.98
N MET A 10 1.93 2.45 -7.05
CA MET A 10 1.15 2.09 -8.22
C MET A 10 1.33 3.17 -9.30
N GLN A 11 2.54 3.18 -9.90
CA GLN A 11 3.03 4.13 -10.89
C GLN A 11 3.18 3.46 -12.25
N GLN A 12 2.86 4.17 -13.34
CA GLN A 12 2.80 3.59 -14.68
C GLN A 12 4.10 2.87 -15.05
N ASN A 13 5.23 3.56 -14.96
CA ASN A 13 6.52 2.97 -15.37
C ASN A 13 6.96 1.78 -14.50
N LEU A 14 6.52 1.71 -13.24
CA LEU A 14 6.83 0.59 -12.38
C LEU A 14 5.95 -0.62 -12.70
N VAL A 15 4.66 -0.38 -12.97
CA VAL A 15 3.70 -1.43 -13.31
C VAL A 15 3.94 -1.98 -14.71
N ASP A 16 4.39 -1.15 -15.67
CA ASP A 16 4.74 -1.57 -17.03
C ASP A 16 5.91 -2.58 -17.06
N ASN A 17 6.73 -2.61 -16.02
CA ASN A 17 7.76 -3.64 -15.87
C ASN A 17 7.20 -5.03 -15.53
N GLY A 18 5.89 -5.16 -15.34
CA GLY A 18 5.18 -6.44 -15.21
C GLY A 18 5.39 -7.15 -13.87
N PRO A 19 5.04 -6.55 -12.73
CA PRO A 19 5.01 -7.30 -11.46
C PRO A 19 4.05 -8.49 -11.57
N TRP A 20 4.29 -9.51 -10.78
CA TRP A 20 3.51 -10.76 -10.84
C TRP A 20 2.00 -10.49 -10.75
N LYS A 21 1.24 -11.03 -11.73
CA LYS A 21 -0.21 -10.83 -11.85
C LYS A 21 -0.66 -9.36 -11.85
N ALA A 22 0.06 -8.51 -12.58
CA ALA A 22 -0.19 -7.07 -12.62
C ALA A 22 -1.65 -6.68 -12.88
N ASP A 23 -2.32 -7.32 -13.86
CA ASP A 23 -3.72 -7.03 -14.20
C ASP A 23 -4.69 -7.35 -13.05
N GLU A 24 -4.42 -8.43 -12.33
CA GLU A 24 -5.22 -8.82 -11.17
C GLU A 24 -5.01 -7.86 -10.01
N LEU A 25 -3.76 -7.46 -9.76
CA LEU A 25 -3.41 -6.43 -8.78
C LEU A 25 -4.14 -5.12 -9.07
N ILE A 26 -4.05 -4.62 -10.31
CA ILE A 26 -4.71 -3.37 -10.72
C ILE A 26 -6.22 -3.43 -10.47
N ARG A 27 -6.87 -4.52 -10.87
CA ARG A 27 -8.33 -4.69 -10.66
C ARG A 27 -8.70 -4.68 -9.17
N ARG A 28 -7.92 -5.36 -8.31
CA ARG A 28 -8.16 -5.38 -6.87
C ARG A 28 -7.94 -4.03 -6.22
N VAL A 29 -6.82 -3.37 -6.55
CA VAL A 29 -6.53 -2.04 -6.03
C VAL A 29 -7.62 -1.06 -6.45
N LYS A 30 -8.06 -1.09 -7.72
CA LYS A 30 -9.17 -0.25 -8.20
C LYS A 30 -10.46 -0.51 -7.42
N GLY A 31 -10.84 -1.75 -7.20
CA GLY A 31 -12.01 -2.11 -6.41
C GLY A 31 -11.95 -1.58 -4.97
N LEU A 32 -10.77 -1.61 -4.35
CA LEU A 32 -10.56 -1.03 -3.02
C LEU A 32 -10.62 0.50 -3.02
N VAL A 33 -10.11 1.16 -4.07
CA VAL A 33 -10.26 2.61 -4.26
C VAL A 33 -11.74 3.00 -4.36
N ASP A 34 -12.49 2.30 -5.20
CA ASP A 34 -13.92 2.55 -5.38
C ASP A 34 -14.69 2.34 -4.05
N SER A 35 -14.36 1.28 -3.31
CA SER A 35 -14.96 0.97 -2.00
C SER A 35 -14.61 2.01 -0.93
N ALA A 36 -13.36 2.46 -0.88
CA ALA A 36 -12.91 3.48 0.07
C ALA A 36 -13.63 4.81 -0.19
N ARG A 37 -13.70 5.24 -1.45
CA ARG A 37 -14.41 6.46 -1.84
C ARG A 37 -15.89 6.39 -1.54
N ALA A 38 -16.55 5.27 -1.84
CA ALA A 38 -17.97 5.06 -1.53
C ALA A 38 -18.27 5.14 -0.03
N ALA A 39 -17.32 4.75 0.81
CA ALA A 39 -17.41 4.84 2.27
C ALA A 39 -16.94 6.20 2.83
N GLY A 40 -16.48 7.13 1.99
CA GLY A 40 -15.90 8.40 2.44
C GLY A 40 -14.55 8.25 3.18
N ALA A 41 -13.89 7.10 3.03
CA ALA A 41 -12.58 6.86 3.62
C ALA A 41 -11.49 7.57 2.81
N PRO A 42 -10.49 8.19 3.47
CA PRO A 42 -9.38 8.81 2.78
C PRO A 42 -8.60 7.82 1.92
N VAL A 43 -8.30 8.22 0.69
CA VAL A 43 -7.41 7.50 -0.24
C VAL A 43 -6.11 8.28 -0.35
N VAL A 44 -4.99 7.61 -0.12
CA VAL A 44 -3.65 8.19 -0.19
C VAL A 44 -2.82 7.40 -1.19
N PHE A 45 -2.40 8.06 -2.25
CA PHE A 45 -1.42 7.54 -3.18
C PHE A 45 -0.03 7.93 -2.69
N VAL A 46 0.84 6.95 -2.51
CA VAL A 46 2.26 7.15 -2.21
C VAL A 46 3.05 6.87 -3.49
N ALA A 47 3.81 7.85 -3.94
CA ALA A 47 4.58 7.78 -5.18
C ALA A 47 6.07 7.92 -4.91
N ASP A 48 6.86 6.98 -5.41
CA ASP A 48 8.32 7.05 -5.33
C ASP A 48 8.87 7.96 -6.44
N ARG A 49 9.48 9.11 -6.05
CA ARG A 49 10.07 10.07 -7.00
C ARG A 49 11.27 9.52 -7.76
N ARG A 50 11.80 8.36 -7.36
CA ARG A 50 12.93 7.70 -8.02
C ARG A 50 12.52 6.89 -9.25
N VAL A 51 11.22 6.60 -9.41
CA VAL A 51 10.70 5.89 -10.59
C VAL A 51 10.97 6.70 -11.86
N LYS A 52 11.58 6.07 -12.84
CA LYS A 52 12.02 6.70 -14.10
C LYS A 52 11.37 5.97 -15.30
N PRO A 53 11.19 6.64 -16.44
CA PRO A 53 11.49 8.06 -16.70
C PRO A 53 10.50 9.04 -16.08
N ASP A 54 9.28 8.61 -15.76
CA ASP A 54 8.20 9.41 -15.18
C ASP A 54 7.66 8.75 -13.91
N PRO A 55 7.62 9.45 -12.75
CA PRO A 55 7.05 8.93 -11.52
C PRO A 55 5.51 9.01 -11.46
N GLY A 56 4.83 9.31 -12.57
CA GLY A 56 3.37 9.46 -12.63
C GLY A 56 2.59 8.24 -12.13
N LEU A 57 1.48 8.52 -11.47
CA LEU A 57 0.55 7.48 -10.98
C LEU A 57 -0.07 6.71 -12.15
N LEU A 58 -0.44 5.46 -11.90
CA LEU A 58 -1.12 4.62 -12.87
C LEU A 58 -2.51 5.22 -13.22
N PRO A 59 -2.74 5.67 -14.48
CA PRO A 59 -3.96 6.40 -14.83
C PRO A 59 -5.25 5.59 -14.63
N SER A 60 -5.19 4.26 -14.75
CA SER A 60 -6.35 3.37 -14.57
C SER A 60 -6.92 3.38 -13.14
N LEU A 61 -6.16 3.84 -12.15
CA LEU A 61 -6.64 4.01 -10.77
C LEU A 61 -7.41 5.32 -10.56
N GLN A 62 -7.38 6.23 -11.55
CA GLN A 62 -8.18 7.45 -11.58
C GLN A 62 -8.08 8.25 -10.28
N SER A 63 -6.86 8.67 -9.91
CA SER A 63 -6.69 9.59 -8.78
C SER A 63 -7.56 10.84 -8.98
N SER A 64 -8.18 11.32 -7.91
CA SER A 64 -9.09 12.46 -7.93
C SER A 64 -8.56 13.60 -7.04
N ASP A 65 -9.13 14.80 -7.21
CA ASP A 65 -8.76 15.98 -6.42
C ASP A 65 -9.06 15.82 -4.90
N THR A 66 -9.87 14.83 -4.54
CA THR A 66 -10.17 14.51 -3.13
C THR A 66 -9.16 13.56 -2.50
N ASP A 67 -8.34 12.91 -3.32
CA ASP A 67 -7.31 12.00 -2.84
C ASP A 67 -6.05 12.78 -2.41
N THR A 68 -5.26 12.16 -1.56
CA THR A 68 -3.97 12.74 -1.15
C THR A 68 -2.86 12.04 -1.93
N VAL A 69 -1.91 12.80 -2.47
CA VAL A 69 -0.70 12.26 -3.05
C VAL A 69 0.48 12.62 -2.16
N VAL A 70 1.27 11.63 -1.77
CA VAL A 70 2.48 11.77 -0.95
C VAL A 70 3.66 11.27 -1.75
N GLU A 71 4.65 12.12 -1.98
CA GLU A 71 5.91 11.72 -2.61
C GLU A 71 6.91 11.24 -1.56
N LYS A 72 7.58 10.12 -1.85
CA LYS A 72 8.67 9.58 -1.02
C LYS A 72 9.97 9.42 -1.80
N GLY A 73 11.09 9.36 -1.08
CA GLY A 73 12.41 9.11 -1.65
C GLY A 73 13.04 7.79 -1.21
N TYR A 74 12.35 7.04 -0.35
CA TYR A 74 12.82 5.79 0.26
C TYR A 74 11.74 4.73 0.21
N CYS A 75 12.05 3.48 0.58
CA CYS A 75 11.03 2.41 0.66
C CYS A 75 10.00 2.68 1.75
N ASP A 76 10.39 3.35 2.82
CA ASP A 76 9.48 3.77 3.89
C ASP A 76 8.60 4.94 3.46
N SER A 77 7.29 4.74 3.44
CA SER A 77 6.34 5.81 3.09
C SER A 77 6.21 6.89 4.15
N PHE A 78 6.71 6.66 5.34
CA PHE A 78 6.67 7.63 6.46
C PHE A 78 7.95 8.46 6.56
N LEU A 79 9.09 7.92 6.10
CA LEU A 79 10.39 8.56 6.25
C LEU A 79 10.48 9.83 5.38
N GLU A 80 10.68 10.97 6.02
CA GLU A 80 10.82 12.28 5.37
C GLU A 80 9.63 12.65 4.46
N THR A 81 8.40 12.27 4.90
CA THR A 81 7.16 12.57 4.19
C THR A 81 6.13 13.24 5.11
N SER A 82 5.06 13.76 4.52
CA SER A 82 3.92 14.31 5.26
C SER A 82 2.87 13.26 5.64
N LEU A 83 3.10 11.97 5.37
CA LEU A 83 2.08 10.92 5.52
C LEU A 83 1.54 10.84 6.95
N ASP A 84 2.43 10.70 7.94
CA ASP A 84 2.02 10.56 9.35
C ASP A 84 1.23 11.77 9.85
N ALA A 85 1.72 12.97 9.57
CA ALA A 85 1.04 14.21 9.96
C ALA A 85 -0.35 14.33 9.31
N GLY A 86 -0.47 14.02 8.02
CA GLY A 86 -1.73 14.04 7.29
C GLY A 86 -2.75 13.02 7.82
N LEU A 87 -2.30 11.81 8.15
CA LEU A 87 -3.15 10.76 8.73
C LEU A 87 -3.63 11.13 10.13
N LYS A 88 -2.72 11.62 10.99
CA LYS A 88 -3.05 12.06 12.35
C LYS A 88 -4.02 13.25 12.37
N ALA A 89 -3.84 14.22 11.48
CA ALA A 89 -4.74 15.36 11.35
C ALA A 89 -6.18 14.93 11.00
N LYS A 90 -6.33 13.80 10.29
CA LYS A 90 -7.63 13.22 9.95
C LYS A 90 -8.14 12.23 11.02
N GLY A 91 -7.39 11.99 12.08
CA GLY A 91 -7.71 11.02 13.14
C GLY A 91 -7.75 9.58 12.67
N ILE A 92 -6.87 9.21 11.74
CA ILE A 92 -6.80 7.84 11.21
C ILE A 92 -6.12 6.93 12.22
N ASP A 93 -6.72 5.76 12.47
CA ASP A 93 -6.21 4.73 13.39
C ASP A 93 -5.76 3.47 12.64
N GLN A 94 -6.33 3.23 11.45
CA GLN A 94 -6.11 2.02 10.68
C GLN A 94 -5.73 2.34 9.24
N LEU A 95 -4.77 1.58 8.72
CA LEU A 95 -4.29 1.67 7.35
C LEU A 95 -4.58 0.37 6.61
N VAL A 96 -5.22 0.47 5.45
CA VAL A 96 -5.31 -0.62 4.47
C VAL A 96 -4.21 -0.40 3.46
N VAL A 97 -3.23 -1.30 3.37
CA VAL A 97 -2.02 -1.14 2.53
C VAL A 97 -2.08 -2.08 1.34
N VAL A 98 -1.86 -1.53 0.15
CA VAL A 98 -1.85 -2.23 -1.15
C VAL A 98 -0.75 -1.67 -2.06
N GLY A 99 -0.38 -2.39 -3.11
CA GLY A 99 0.53 -1.90 -4.16
C GLY A 99 1.80 -2.70 -4.33
N VAL A 100 2.91 -2.05 -4.61
CA VAL A 100 4.21 -2.66 -4.96
C VAL A 100 5.39 -1.94 -4.29
N GLN A 101 6.56 -2.54 -4.13
CA GLN A 101 6.86 -3.97 -4.25
C GLN A 101 6.77 -4.63 -2.87
N THR A 102 6.30 -5.86 -2.83
CA THR A 102 6.07 -6.64 -1.59
C THR A 102 7.26 -6.58 -0.62
N ASP A 103 8.42 -6.92 -1.10
CA ASP A 103 9.66 -7.13 -0.34
C ASP A 103 10.49 -5.85 -0.12
N TYR A 104 10.00 -4.71 -0.62
CA TYR A 104 10.60 -3.39 -0.44
C TYR A 104 9.62 -2.42 0.22
N CYS A 105 8.91 -1.65 -0.61
CA CYS A 105 8.08 -0.54 -0.12
C CYS A 105 6.88 -1.00 0.70
N ILE A 106 6.28 -2.15 0.36
CA ILE A 106 5.14 -2.69 1.10
C ILE A 106 5.57 -3.19 2.48
N ASP A 107 6.57 -4.08 2.57
CA ASP A 107 7.07 -4.60 3.84
C ASP A 107 7.52 -3.45 4.76
N THR A 108 8.35 -2.54 4.23
CA THR A 108 8.87 -1.41 4.98
C THR A 108 7.75 -0.49 5.49
N THR A 109 6.80 -0.13 4.63
CA THR A 109 5.67 0.74 5.00
C THR A 109 4.76 0.09 6.04
N CYS A 110 4.49 -1.22 5.94
CA CYS A 110 3.69 -1.93 6.93
C CYS A 110 4.34 -1.91 8.32
N ARG A 111 5.63 -2.21 8.40
CA ARG A 111 6.38 -2.19 9.67
C ARG A 111 6.47 -0.78 10.25
N SER A 112 6.79 0.19 9.42
CA SER A 112 6.88 1.60 9.84
C SER A 112 5.53 2.11 10.32
N GLY A 113 4.43 1.86 9.59
CA GLY A 113 3.08 2.24 10.00
C GLY A 113 2.70 1.67 11.37
N ALA A 114 3.00 0.39 11.61
CA ALA A 114 2.78 -0.24 12.90
C ALA A 114 3.65 0.40 14.01
N SER A 115 4.91 0.74 13.73
CA SER A 115 5.80 1.43 14.67
C SER A 115 5.30 2.84 15.01
N HIS A 116 4.60 3.51 14.07
CA HIS A 116 3.93 4.80 14.30
C HIS A 116 2.62 4.66 15.11
N GLY A 117 2.19 3.43 15.42
CA GLY A 117 1.04 3.14 16.26
C GLY A 117 -0.25 2.82 15.50
N TYR A 118 -0.20 2.73 14.15
CA TYR A 118 -1.38 2.36 13.35
C TYR A 118 -1.66 0.85 13.41
N LYS A 119 -2.93 0.49 13.28
CA LYS A 119 -3.33 -0.85 12.91
C LYS A 119 -3.23 -0.99 11.40
N VAL A 120 -2.28 -1.77 10.92
CA VAL A 120 -2.04 -1.96 9.49
C VAL A 120 -2.72 -3.26 9.04
N LEU A 121 -3.56 -3.15 8.02
CA LEU A 121 -4.13 -4.27 7.28
C LEU A 121 -3.42 -4.36 5.93
N LEU A 122 -2.46 -5.27 5.79
CA LEU A 122 -1.91 -5.62 4.50
C LEU A 122 -2.94 -6.46 3.74
N VAL A 123 -3.32 -6.03 2.55
CA VAL A 123 -4.23 -6.80 1.70
C VAL A 123 -3.43 -7.85 0.94
N GLY A 124 -3.45 -9.09 1.44
CA GLY A 124 -2.55 -10.17 1.04
C GLY A 124 -2.65 -10.61 -0.42
N ASP A 125 -3.72 -10.26 -1.10
CA ASP A 125 -3.97 -10.52 -2.50
C ASP A 125 -4.01 -9.23 -3.37
N ALA A 126 -3.60 -8.09 -2.79
CA ALA A 126 -3.51 -6.80 -3.47
C ALA A 126 -2.15 -6.10 -3.29
N HIS A 127 -1.10 -6.88 -3.18
CA HIS A 127 0.28 -6.41 -3.34
C HIS A 127 1.07 -7.39 -4.22
N SER A 128 2.15 -6.92 -4.83
CA SER A 128 2.94 -7.73 -5.75
C SER A 128 4.40 -7.31 -5.79
N THR A 129 5.22 -8.13 -6.46
CA THR A 129 6.63 -7.90 -6.71
C THR A 129 7.07 -8.62 -7.98
N PHE A 130 8.36 -8.68 -8.22
CA PHE A 130 8.99 -9.34 -9.37
C PHE A 130 9.71 -10.62 -8.93
N ASP A 131 10.00 -11.49 -9.89
CA ASP A 131 10.90 -12.62 -9.66
C ASP A 131 12.31 -12.11 -9.33
N HIS A 132 12.93 -12.74 -8.35
CA HIS A 132 14.35 -12.57 -8.04
C HIS A 132 15.13 -13.80 -8.52
N GLU A 133 16.46 -13.65 -8.54
CA GLU A 133 17.36 -14.74 -8.96
C GLU A 133 17.09 -16.08 -8.24
N HIS A 134 16.71 -16.00 -6.95
CA HIS A 134 16.55 -17.19 -6.09
C HIS A 134 15.12 -17.46 -5.67
N LEU A 135 14.18 -16.54 -5.89
CA LEU A 135 12.79 -16.67 -5.45
C LEU A 135 11.82 -16.11 -6.48
N ALA A 136 10.80 -16.87 -6.80
CA ALA A 136 9.68 -16.37 -7.59
C ALA A 136 8.84 -15.36 -6.79
N ALA A 137 8.26 -14.40 -7.47
CA ALA A 137 7.40 -13.37 -6.87
C ALA A 137 6.27 -13.97 -6.01
N GLU A 138 5.64 -15.06 -6.47
CA GLU A 138 4.61 -15.77 -5.72
C GLU A 138 5.11 -16.26 -4.35
N GLN A 139 6.34 -16.78 -4.30
CA GLN A 139 6.95 -17.25 -3.05
C GLN A 139 7.27 -16.08 -2.13
N ILE A 140 7.76 -14.96 -2.67
CA ILE A 140 8.05 -13.74 -1.93
C ILE A 140 6.77 -13.18 -1.30
N ILE A 141 5.68 -13.10 -2.07
CA ILE A 141 4.37 -12.63 -1.60
C ILE A 141 3.86 -13.54 -0.47
N ALA A 142 3.87 -14.86 -0.68
CA ALA A 142 3.41 -15.82 0.31
C ALA A 142 4.25 -15.74 1.61
N HIS A 143 5.56 -15.57 1.50
CA HIS A 143 6.47 -15.38 2.64
C HIS A 143 6.12 -14.11 3.43
N HIS A 144 5.96 -12.97 2.75
CA HIS A 144 5.63 -11.70 3.42
C HIS A 144 4.24 -11.75 4.04
N ASN A 145 3.26 -12.35 3.39
CA ASN A 145 1.95 -12.61 3.99
C ASN A 145 2.04 -13.45 5.27
N ARG A 146 3.00 -14.38 5.34
CA ARG A 146 3.22 -15.19 6.54
C ARG A 146 3.92 -14.41 7.64
N VAL A 147 5.00 -13.67 7.33
CA VAL A 147 5.80 -12.99 8.35
C VAL A 147 5.15 -11.73 8.90
N LEU A 148 4.34 -11.04 8.09
CA LEU A 148 3.61 -9.84 8.50
C LEU A 148 2.29 -10.16 9.22
N ARG A 149 1.81 -11.40 9.13
CA ARG A 149 0.57 -11.81 9.81
C ARG A 149 0.76 -11.77 11.32
N ASN A 150 -0.05 -10.94 11.98
CA ASN A 150 -0.01 -10.76 13.44
C ASN A 150 1.35 -10.25 13.97
N LEU A 151 2.03 -9.42 13.18
CA LEU A 151 3.26 -8.76 13.64
C LEU A 151 2.93 -7.70 14.70
N PRO A 152 3.36 -7.88 15.95
CA PRO A 152 3.18 -6.85 16.97
C PRO A 152 4.25 -5.76 16.80
N ALA A 153 3.87 -4.50 17.04
CA ALA A 153 4.79 -3.37 16.97
C ALA A 153 4.39 -2.29 18.01
N GLY A 154 4.59 -2.61 19.28
CA GLY A 154 4.26 -1.68 20.37
C GLY A 154 2.75 -1.38 20.43
N ARG A 155 2.37 -0.13 20.09
CA ARG A 155 0.95 0.28 20.06
C ARG A 155 0.22 -0.12 18.78
N GLY A 156 0.96 -0.36 17.72
CA GLY A 156 0.44 -0.78 16.43
C GLY A 156 0.52 -2.29 16.21
N SER A 157 0.07 -2.71 15.06
CA SER A 157 0.12 -4.12 14.63
C SER A 157 0.05 -4.21 13.11
N VAL A 158 0.49 -5.33 12.55
CA VAL A 158 0.20 -5.69 11.16
C VAL A 158 -0.65 -6.96 11.15
N SER A 159 -1.70 -6.95 10.37
CA SER A 159 -2.52 -8.12 10.05
C SER A 159 -2.63 -8.28 8.54
N VAL A 160 -2.88 -9.49 8.06
CA VAL A 160 -3.06 -9.77 6.64
C VAL A 160 -4.49 -10.24 6.40
N VAL A 161 -5.17 -9.59 5.46
CA VAL A 161 -6.57 -9.86 5.09
C VAL A 161 -6.71 -10.01 3.58
N ASP A 162 -7.77 -10.66 3.10
CA ASP A 162 -8.11 -10.66 1.68
C ASP A 162 -8.85 -9.36 1.29
N ALA A 163 -8.75 -8.93 0.02
CA ALA A 163 -9.41 -7.72 -0.47
C ALA A 163 -10.93 -7.72 -0.21
N ARG A 164 -11.58 -8.89 -0.36
CA ARG A 164 -13.03 -9.06 -0.11
C ARG A 164 -13.46 -8.83 1.33
N ASP A 165 -12.55 -8.95 2.29
CA ASP A 165 -12.82 -8.82 3.72
C ASP A 165 -12.52 -7.41 4.25
N VAL A 166 -11.94 -6.55 3.42
CA VAL A 166 -11.67 -5.15 3.77
C VAL A 166 -12.98 -4.38 3.91
N LYS A 167 -13.11 -3.66 5.02
CA LYS A 167 -14.24 -2.76 5.28
C LYS A 167 -13.71 -1.38 5.64
N PHE A 168 -14.21 -0.38 4.95
CA PHE A 168 -13.98 1.03 5.28
C PHE A 168 -15.15 1.54 6.14
N ALA A 169 -14.81 2.20 7.24
CA ALA A 169 -15.76 2.79 8.19
C ALA A 169 -15.25 4.15 8.68
#